data_a385b73e0af059a4a2b2bafe5aeb0b27
#
_entry.id   a385b73e0af059a4a2b2bafe5aeb0b27
#
_cell.length_a   1.000
_cell.length_b   1.000
_cell.length_c   1.000
_cell.angle_alpha   90.00
_cell.angle_beta   90.00
_cell.angle_gamma   90.00
#
_symmetry.space_group_name_H-M   'P 1'
#
loop_
_entity.id
_entity.type
_entity.pdbx_description
1 polymer ?
#
loop_
_entity_poly.entity_id
_entity_poly.type
_entity_poly.pdbx_seq_one_letter_code
_entity_poly.pdbx_strand_id
1 'polypeptide(L)'
;YASGDRASWQEHDCPCGRTLPCLSSISGREIEWIRLSSGERLTVHDIAGAFYAVPEARQFQIREKENGRIIVDVVMQEEGTGSRPLAELRRALMRTVLATGEWELNPVPRIAGELFAKRKLIVPLSKERAWGPASG
;
A
#
# COMPACT_ATOMS: atom_id res chain seq x y z
N TYR A 1 13.84 16.10 3.57
CA TYR A 1 12.57 15.47 3.22
C TYR A 1 12.83 14.11 2.55
N ALA A 2 12.29 13.03 3.11
CA ALA A 2 12.36 11.70 2.51
C ALA A 2 11.23 11.55 1.49
N SER A 3 11.55 11.57 0.20
CA SER A 3 10.55 11.45 -0.88
C SER A 3 9.98 10.02 -0.99
N GLY A 4 10.70 9.03 -0.47
CA GLY A 4 10.38 7.60 -0.60
C GLY A 4 10.80 7.04 -1.96
N ASP A 5 11.62 7.75 -2.71
CA ASP A 5 12.17 7.28 -3.98
C ASP A 5 13.56 6.68 -3.76
N ARG A 6 13.88 5.61 -4.49
CA ARG A 6 15.20 4.99 -4.52
C ARG A 6 15.97 5.48 -5.73
N ALA A 7 17.20 5.94 -5.50
CA ALA A 7 18.10 6.37 -6.54
C ALA A 7 19.53 5.96 -6.21
N SER A 8 20.37 5.84 -7.21
CA SER A 8 21.81 5.60 -7.07
C SER A 8 22.58 6.84 -7.51
N TRP A 9 23.66 7.15 -6.78
CA TRP A 9 24.56 8.23 -7.17
C TRP A 9 25.40 7.80 -8.40
N GLN A 10 25.67 8.77 -9.25
CA GLN A 10 26.62 8.61 -10.32
C GLN A 10 28.03 8.74 -9.76
N GLU A 11 28.91 7.79 -10.07
CA GLU A 11 30.32 7.79 -9.60
C GLU A 11 31.24 8.69 -10.42
N HIS A 12 30.75 9.19 -11.56
CA HIS A 12 31.54 10.01 -12.48
C HIS A 12 30.93 11.39 -12.64
N ASP A 13 31.78 12.36 -12.98
CA ASP A 13 31.31 13.73 -13.28
C ASP A 13 30.34 13.74 -14.47
N CYS A 14 29.40 14.67 -14.42
CA CYS A 14 28.44 14.84 -15.50
C CYS A 14 29.17 15.27 -16.79
N PRO A 15 28.96 14.61 -17.93
CA PRO A 15 29.59 14.98 -19.19
C PRO A 15 29.24 16.39 -19.68
N CYS A 16 28.25 17.04 -19.05
CA CYS A 16 27.92 18.43 -19.33
C CYS A 16 28.86 19.45 -18.63
N GLY A 17 29.87 18.96 -17.86
CA GLY A 17 30.86 19.82 -17.15
C GLY A 17 30.37 20.43 -15.83
N ARG A 18 29.16 20.10 -15.36
CA ARG A 18 28.67 20.59 -14.07
C ARG A 18 29.23 19.72 -12.94
N THR A 19 29.60 20.36 -11.83
CA THR A 19 30.19 19.73 -10.63
C THR A 19 29.14 19.29 -9.60
N LEU A 20 27.85 19.43 -9.92
CA LEU A 20 26.79 18.99 -9.00
C LEU A 20 26.68 17.45 -9.01
N PRO A 21 26.42 16.84 -7.83
CA PRO A 21 26.15 15.42 -7.75
C PRO A 21 24.99 15.02 -8.68
N CYS A 22 25.19 13.94 -9.43
CA CYS A 22 24.19 13.41 -10.35
C CYS A 22 23.68 12.05 -9.87
N LEU A 23 22.43 11.75 -10.20
CA LEU A 23 21.87 10.42 -10.02
C LEU A 23 22.09 9.61 -11.30
N SER A 24 22.61 8.37 -11.16
CA SER A 24 22.79 7.44 -12.28
C SER A 24 21.48 6.83 -12.71
N SER A 25 20.61 6.53 -11.73
CA SER A 25 19.31 5.95 -11.98
C SER A 25 18.33 6.27 -10.86
N ILE A 26 17.05 6.30 -11.20
CA ILE A 26 15.94 6.34 -10.23
C ILE A 26 15.23 5.00 -10.35
N SER A 27 15.38 4.15 -9.34
CA SER A 27 14.85 2.78 -9.33
C SER A 27 13.35 2.72 -9.02
N GLY A 28 12.73 3.86 -8.74
CA GLY A 28 11.31 3.98 -8.40
C GLY A 28 11.06 4.19 -6.92
N ARG A 29 9.80 4.09 -6.55
CA ARG A 29 9.38 4.28 -5.16
C ARG A 29 9.57 3.02 -4.35
N GLU A 30 9.88 3.23 -3.10
CA GLU A 30 9.81 2.18 -2.10
C GLU A 30 8.35 1.82 -1.85
N ILE A 31 7.97 0.60 -2.24
CA ILE A 31 6.60 0.09 -2.10
C ILE A 31 6.49 -0.56 -0.73
N GLU A 32 5.59 -0.05 0.09
CA GLU A 32 5.23 -0.70 1.34
C GLU A 32 4.49 -2.01 1.05
N TRP A 33 4.83 -3.07 1.77
CA TRP A 33 4.21 -4.37 1.64
C TRP A 33 4.06 -5.06 3.00
N ILE A 34 3.13 -5.99 3.07
CA ILE A 34 2.92 -6.87 4.23
C ILE A 34 3.11 -8.31 3.75
N ARG A 35 3.71 -9.15 4.58
CA ARG A 35 3.78 -10.58 4.33
C ARG A 35 2.52 -11.26 4.87
N LEU A 36 1.80 -11.94 3.99
CA LEU A 36 0.64 -12.75 4.36
C LEU A 36 1.09 -14.04 5.06
N SER A 37 0.17 -14.68 5.78
CA SER A 37 0.38 -16.00 6.40
C SER A 37 0.74 -17.09 5.39
N SER A 38 0.31 -16.95 4.15
CA SER A 38 0.69 -17.81 3.02
C SER A 38 2.17 -17.65 2.58
N GLY A 39 2.88 -16.61 3.05
CA GLY A 39 4.23 -16.23 2.62
C GLY A 39 4.26 -15.25 1.46
N GLU A 40 3.15 -15.00 0.81
CA GLU A 40 3.02 -14.03 -0.28
C GLU A 40 3.15 -12.59 0.23
N ARG A 41 3.52 -11.68 -0.67
CA ARG A 41 3.58 -10.24 -0.39
C ARG A 41 2.29 -9.59 -0.83
N LEU A 42 1.73 -8.76 0.03
CA LEU A 42 0.59 -7.90 -0.26
C LEU A 42 1.09 -6.48 -0.43
N THR A 43 0.89 -5.91 -1.60
CA THR A 43 1.12 -4.50 -1.91
C THR A 43 -0.21 -3.79 -2.20
N VAL A 44 -0.18 -2.47 -2.24
CA VAL A 44 -1.37 -1.69 -2.62
C VAL A 44 -1.82 -2.00 -4.05
N HIS A 45 -0.88 -2.32 -4.94
CA HIS A 45 -1.20 -2.63 -6.35
C HIS A 45 -2.02 -3.90 -6.51
N ASP A 46 -1.79 -4.89 -5.65
CA ASP A 46 -2.49 -6.18 -5.71
C ASP A 46 -4.00 -6.05 -5.44
N ILE A 47 -4.41 -5.02 -4.71
CA ILE A 47 -5.80 -4.81 -4.30
C ILE A 47 -6.44 -3.56 -4.87
N ALA A 48 -5.68 -2.64 -5.45
CA ALA A 48 -6.20 -1.38 -5.98
C ALA A 48 -7.34 -1.60 -6.99
N GLY A 49 -7.22 -2.61 -7.85
CA GLY A 49 -8.26 -2.96 -8.82
C GLY A 49 -9.62 -3.30 -8.19
N ALA A 50 -9.62 -3.94 -7.02
CA ALA A 50 -10.84 -4.25 -6.29
C ALA A 50 -11.56 -2.98 -5.80
N PHE A 51 -10.79 -1.97 -5.36
CA PHE A 51 -11.36 -0.69 -4.95
C PHE A 51 -11.84 0.16 -6.13
N TYR A 52 -11.15 0.11 -7.26
CA TYR A 52 -11.62 0.79 -8.48
C TYR A 52 -12.92 0.20 -9.03
N ALA A 53 -13.16 -1.09 -8.80
CA ALA A 53 -14.39 -1.76 -9.22
C ALA A 53 -15.61 -1.39 -8.35
N VAL A 54 -15.42 -0.75 -7.19
CA VAL A 54 -16.48 -0.34 -6.26
C VAL A 54 -16.31 1.16 -5.95
N PRO A 55 -16.89 2.06 -6.77
CA PRO A 55 -16.69 3.50 -6.65
C PRO A 55 -17.15 4.10 -5.31
N GLU A 56 -18.03 3.42 -4.59
CA GLU A 56 -18.50 3.79 -3.26
C GLU A 56 -17.41 3.66 -2.19
N ALA A 57 -16.37 2.87 -2.43
CA ALA A 57 -15.20 2.75 -1.56
C ALA A 57 -14.26 3.94 -1.76
N ARG A 58 -14.39 4.97 -0.94
CA ARG A 58 -13.68 6.26 -1.10
C ARG A 58 -12.24 6.24 -0.63
N GLN A 59 -11.97 5.51 0.43
CA GLN A 59 -10.63 5.43 1.03
C GLN A 59 -10.44 4.06 1.63
N PHE A 60 -9.20 3.60 1.64
CA PHE A 60 -8.84 2.38 2.34
C PHE A 60 -7.47 2.48 3.00
N GLN A 61 -7.24 1.63 3.98
CA GLN A 61 -5.95 1.40 4.60
C GLN A 61 -5.84 -0.07 5.00
N ILE A 62 -4.67 -0.65 4.78
CA ILE A 62 -4.37 -2.03 5.18
C ILE A 62 -3.48 -1.97 6.40
N ARG A 63 -3.85 -2.69 7.45
CA ARG A 63 -3.07 -2.79 8.69
C ARG A 63 -2.80 -4.24 9.03
N GLU A 64 -1.58 -4.52 9.48
CA GLU A 64 -1.21 -5.81 10.05
C GLU A 64 -1.41 -5.78 11.56
N LYS A 65 -2.06 -6.80 12.12
CA LYS A 65 -2.17 -7.03 13.57
C LYS A 65 -1.04 -7.92 14.09
N GLU A 66 -0.82 -7.91 15.41
CA GLU A 66 0.21 -8.71 16.09
C GLU A 66 0.12 -10.21 15.81
N ASN A 67 -1.08 -10.72 15.56
CA ASN A 67 -1.32 -12.13 15.19
C ASN A 67 -1.12 -12.43 13.69
N GLY A 68 -0.62 -11.46 12.90
CA GLY A 68 -0.45 -11.59 11.44
C GLY A 68 -1.74 -11.45 10.63
N ARG A 69 -2.88 -11.19 11.28
CA ARG A 69 -4.15 -10.94 10.60
C ARG A 69 -4.15 -9.57 9.93
N ILE A 70 -4.69 -9.50 8.74
CA ILE A 70 -4.80 -8.28 7.97
C ILE A 70 -6.17 -7.63 8.21
N ILE A 71 -6.16 -6.32 8.49
CA ILE A 71 -7.38 -5.50 8.53
C ILE A 71 -7.36 -4.58 7.32
N VAL A 72 -8.43 -4.63 6.56
CA VAL A 72 -8.69 -3.69 5.46
C VAL A 72 -9.75 -2.71 5.94
N ASP A 73 -9.31 -1.56 6.45
CA ASP A 73 -10.22 -0.47 6.81
C ASP A 73 -10.70 0.21 5.53
N VAL A 74 -11.98 0.47 5.42
CA VAL A 74 -12.58 1.13 4.26
C VAL A 74 -13.55 2.22 4.69
N VAL A 75 -13.44 3.38 4.05
CA VAL A 75 -14.44 4.45 4.16
C VAL A 75 -15.36 4.36 2.96
N MET A 76 -16.62 4.07 3.21
CA MET A 76 -17.66 4.03 2.19
C MET A 76 -18.32 5.41 2.05
N GLN A 77 -18.81 5.71 0.86
CA GLN A 77 -19.68 6.87 0.66
C GLN A 77 -20.98 6.67 1.44
N GLU A 78 -21.55 7.74 2.01
CA GLU A 78 -22.76 7.63 2.85
C GLU A 78 -23.93 6.96 2.15
N GLU A 79 -24.12 7.20 0.86
CA GLU A 79 -25.13 6.54 0.01
C GLU A 79 -24.81 5.06 -0.25
N GLY A 80 -23.53 4.65 -0.06
CA GLY A 80 -23.04 3.31 -0.29
C GLY A 80 -22.84 2.47 0.98
N THR A 81 -23.32 2.93 2.14
CA THR A 81 -23.27 2.18 3.43
C THR A 81 -24.21 0.97 3.45
N GLY A 82 -25.01 0.79 2.40
CA GLY A 82 -25.78 -0.43 2.21
C GLY A 82 -24.89 -1.68 2.14
N SER A 83 -25.46 -2.82 2.49
CA SER A 83 -24.74 -4.11 2.51
C SER A 83 -24.21 -4.54 1.15
N ARG A 84 -24.79 -4.04 0.05
CA ARG A 84 -24.46 -4.46 -1.32
C ARG A 84 -23.05 -4.01 -1.77
N PRO A 85 -22.67 -2.70 -1.71
CA PRO A 85 -21.33 -2.27 -2.13
C PRO A 85 -20.21 -2.92 -1.30
N LEU A 86 -20.44 -3.09 0.01
CA LEU A 86 -19.48 -3.74 0.90
C LEU A 86 -19.30 -5.23 0.53
N ALA A 87 -20.40 -5.93 0.20
CA ALA A 87 -20.36 -7.31 -0.25
C ALA A 87 -19.69 -7.46 -1.63
N GLU A 88 -19.87 -6.50 -2.51
CA GLU A 88 -19.18 -6.44 -3.82
C GLU A 88 -17.68 -6.22 -3.65
N LEU A 89 -17.29 -5.28 -2.79
CA LEU A 89 -15.88 -5.05 -2.45
C LEU A 89 -15.24 -6.30 -1.85
N ARG A 90 -15.92 -6.95 -0.90
CA ARG A 90 -15.44 -8.21 -0.31
C ARG A 90 -15.20 -9.27 -1.38
N ARG A 91 -16.14 -9.45 -2.30
CA ARG A 91 -16.00 -10.41 -3.42
C ARG A 91 -14.85 -10.05 -4.36
N ALA A 92 -14.64 -8.76 -4.63
CA ALA A 92 -13.52 -8.30 -5.44
C ALA A 92 -12.17 -8.56 -4.75
N LEU A 93 -12.06 -8.28 -3.45
CA LEU A 93 -10.87 -8.54 -2.65
C LEU A 93 -10.54 -10.05 -2.54
N MET A 94 -11.55 -10.90 -2.48
CA MET A 94 -11.37 -12.38 -2.49
C MET A 94 -10.79 -12.93 -3.80
N ARG A 95 -10.69 -12.12 -4.85
CA ARG A 95 -10.04 -12.50 -6.12
C ARG A 95 -8.59 -12.01 -6.20
N THR A 96 -8.10 -11.38 -5.16
CA THR A 96 -6.72 -10.89 -5.04
C THR A 96 -5.89 -11.85 -4.18
N VAL A 97 -4.62 -11.51 -3.97
CA VAL A 97 -3.71 -12.23 -3.07
C VAL A 97 -4.23 -12.34 -1.63
N LEU A 98 -5.17 -11.48 -1.22
CA LEU A 98 -5.82 -11.59 0.10
C LEU A 98 -6.58 -12.90 0.30
N ALA A 99 -7.01 -13.57 -0.78
CA ALA A 99 -7.71 -14.87 -0.69
C ALA A 99 -6.86 -15.96 -0.01
N THR A 100 -5.54 -15.81 0.01
CA THR A 100 -4.60 -16.79 0.59
C THR A 100 -4.27 -16.54 2.05
N GLY A 101 -4.77 -15.44 2.63
CA GLY A 101 -4.48 -15.01 3.99
C GLY A 101 -5.71 -14.86 4.88
N GLU A 102 -5.47 -14.63 6.17
CA GLU A 102 -6.52 -14.25 7.11
C GLU A 102 -6.68 -12.72 7.12
N TRP A 103 -7.84 -12.27 6.72
CA TRP A 103 -8.14 -10.85 6.66
C TRP A 103 -9.59 -10.53 7.03
N GLU A 104 -9.82 -9.27 7.37
CA GLU A 104 -11.10 -8.74 7.77
C GLU A 104 -11.35 -7.40 7.05
N LEU A 105 -12.53 -7.22 6.50
CA LEU A 105 -12.99 -5.95 5.94
C LEU A 105 -13.72 -5.18 7.04
N ASN A 106 -13.22 -3.99 7.37
CA ASN A 106 -13.69 -3.16 8.45
C ASN A 106 -14.17 -1.81 7.93
N PRO A 107 -15.48 -1.58 7.79
CA PRO A 107 -16.00 -0.27 7.43
C PRO A 107 -15.80 0.70 8.60
N VAL A 108 -15.21 1.85 8.29
CA VAL A 108 -14.92 2.91 9.26
C VAL A 108 -15.43 4.25 8.75
N PRO A 109 -15.85 5.17 9.62
CA PRO A 109 -16.35 6.49 9.20
C PRO A 109 -15.21 7.36 8.63
N ARG A 110 -13.99 7.13 9.08
CA ARG A 110 -12.79 7.82 8.61
C ARG A 110 -11.54 6.99 8.89
N ILE A 111 -10.52 7.18 8.06
CA ILE A 111 -9.19 6.65 8.32
C ILE A 111 -8.38 7.75 8.98
N ALA A 112 -7.84 7.46 10.18
CA ALA A 112 -6.96 8.37 10.89
C ALA A 112 -5.68 8.59 10.07
N GLY A 113 -5.25 9.84 9.96
CA GLY A 113 -4.00 10.23 9.32
C GLY A 113 -3.51 11.53 9.93
N GLU A 114 -2.21 11.76 9.95
CA GLU A 114 -1.65 13.05 10.33
C GLU A 114 -2.06 14.11 9.30
N LEU A 115 -2.46 15.28 9.76
CA LEU A 115 -3.00 16.37 8.94
C LEU A 115 -2.09 16.81 7.79
N PHE A 116 -0.77 16.57 7.90
CA PHE A 116 0.25 16.98 6.93
C PHE A 116 1.15 15.85 6.43
N ALA A 117 0.96 14.60 6.89
CA ALA A 117 1.72 13.47 6.43
C ALA A 117 1.06 12.78 5.24
N LYS A 118 1.88 12.30 4.29
CA LYS A 118 1.40 11.46 3.18
C LYS A 118 0.73 10.22 3.79
N ARG A 119 -0.55 10.02 3.47
CA ARG A 119 -1.31 8.88 3.99
C ARG A 119 -0.66 7.57 3.56
N LYS A 120 -0.33 6.74 4.53
CA LYS A 120 0.13 5.38 4.30
C LYS A 120 -1.06 4.49 3.99
N LEU A 121 -1.05 3.85 2.84
CA LEU A 121 -2.08 2.89 2.45
C LEU A 121 -1.84 1.51 3.05
N ILE A 122 -0.59 1.17 3.33
CA ILE A 122 -0.18 -0.04 4.03
C ILE A 122 0.54 0.35 5.33
N VAL A 123 0.13 -0.25 6.43
CA VAL A 123 0.73 -0.05 7.76
C VAL A 123 1.16 -1.42 8.28
N PRO A 124 2.41 -1.83 8.04
CA PRO A 124 2.95 -3.06 8.59
C PRO A 124 3.19 -2.91 10.10
N LEU A 125 3.15 -4.01 10.82
CA LEU A 125 3.35 -4.05 12.27
C LEU A 125 4.78 -3.63 12.67
N SER A 126 5.78 -4.01 11.87
CA SER A 126 7.18 -3.62 12.08
C SER A 126 7.80 -3.01 10.83
N LYS A 127 8.67 -2.00 11.02
CA LYS A 127 9.40 -1.38 9.92
C LYS A 127 10.33 -2.37 9.20
N GLU A 128 10.86 -3.38 9.88
CA GLU A 128 11.74 -4.40 9.31
C GLU A 128 11.05 -5.28 8.26
N ARG A 129 9.74 -5.46 8.37
CA ARG A 129 8.94 -6.20 7.38
C ARG A 129 8.52 -5.35 6.17
N ALA A 130 8.64 -4.03 6.30
CA ALA A 130 8.27 -3.08 5.24
C ALA A 130 9.38 -2.91 4.17
N TRP A 131 10.62 -3.37 4.45
CA TRP A 131 11.81 -2.95 3.72
C TRP A 131 12.65 -4.17 3.30
N GLY A 132 12.30 -4.77 2.21
CA GLY A 132 13.15 -5.78 1.58
C GLY A 132 13.38 -5.43 0.11
N PRO A 133 14.57 -5.74 -0.48
CA PRO A 133 14.77 -5.54 -1.90
C PRO A 133 13.68 -6.31 -2.67
N ALA A 134 13.07 -5.65 -3.63
CA ALA A 134 12.28 -6.33 -4.63
C ALA A 134 13.25 -7.29 -5.33
N SER A 135 13.25 -8.56 -4.92
CA SER A 135 13.93 -9.61 -5.65
C SER A 135 13.22 -9.72 -6.97
N GLY A 136 13.95 -9.33 -8.01
CA GLY A 136 13.50 -9.42 -9.40
C GLY A 136 13.08 -10.83 -9.80
#